data_6f6c43dee3f26dce6aea2fd60f927eec
#
_entry.id   6f6c43dee3f26dce6aea2fd60f927eec
#
_cell.length_a   1.000
_cell.length_b   1.000
_cell.length_c   1.000
_cell.angle_alpha   90.00
_cell.angle_beta   90.00
_cell.angle_gamma   90.00
#
_symmetry.space_group_name_H-M   'P 1'
#
loop_
_entity.id
_entity.type
_entity.pdbx_description
1 polymer ?
#
loop_
_entity_poly.entity_id
_entity_poly.type
_entity_poly.pdbx_seq_one_letter_code
_entity_poly.pdbx_strand_id
1 'polypeptide(L)'
;EMNDMYQKIKGDTLLTEVQRDSLMEVLDKKETEGMDRIYQLVSENIASAAGVHLLTMFGSSFEVEKVQPLLEKVPAAFANNEDVKALKEHVETVAKTAVGKKFIDFTLNTPEGKPVKLSDFIAANNYTLIDFWASWCGPCRMEMPNVVAAYAKYKAKGFGIVGVSLD
;
A
#
# COMPACT_ATOMS: atom_id res chain seq x y z
N GLU A 1 18.37 -2.82 13.69
CA GLU A 1 17.73 -2.95 15.02
C GLU A 1 16.26 -3.39 14.92
N MET A 2 15.36 -2.68 14.20
CA MET A 2 13.94 -3.11 14.02
C MET A 2 13.83 -4.43 13.25
N ASN A 3 14.53 -4.56 12.12
CA ASN A 3 14.56 -5.80 11.36
C ASN A 3 15.08 -6.99 12.18
N ASP A 4 16.09 -6.76 13.02
CA ASP A 4 16.63 -7.82 13.90
C ASP A 4 15.62 -8.23 14.96
N MET A 5 14.86 -7.27 15.50
CA MET A 5 13.75 -7.55 16.43
C MET A 5 12.64 -8.35 15.74
N TYR A 6 12.23 -7.93 14.54
CA TYR A 6 11.24 -8.65 13.74
C TYR A 6 11.66 -10.09 13.48
N GLN A 7 12.92 -10.33 13.05
CA GLN A 7 13.43 -11.67 12.80
C GLN A 7 13.51 -12.52 14.07
N LYS A 8 13.88 -11.92 15.21
CA LYS A 8 13.87 -12.61 16.50
C LYS A 8 12.46 -13.02 16.93
N ILE A 9 11.48 -12.14 16.84
CA ILE A 9 10.08 -12.43 17.18
C ILE A 9 9.53 -13.53 16.28
N LYS A 10 9.82 -13.46 14.97
CA LYS A 10 9.35 -14.44 14.00
C LYS A 10 10.00 -15.81 14.17
N GLY A 11 11.29 -15.85 14.53
CA GLY A 11 12.07 -17.07 14.70
C GLY A 11 11.96 -17.73 16.09
N ASP A 12 11.41 -17.01 17.08
CA ASP A 12 11.29 -17.52 18.45
C ASP A 12 10.11 -18.51 18.57
N THR A 13 10.42 -19.78 18.67
CA THR A 13 9.44 -20.87 18.79
C THR A 13 8.85 -21.02 20.20
N LEU A 14 9.39 -20.31 21.19
CA LEU A 14 8.91 -20.32 22.58
C LEU A 14 7.80 -19.30 22.83
N LEU A 15 7.64 -18.32 21.94
CA LEU A 15 6.58 -17.31 22.06
C LEU A 15 5.22 -17.94 21.74
N THR A 16 4.25 -17.70 22.62
CA THR A 16 2.85 -17.94 22.31
C THR A 16 2.36 -16.95 21.25
N GLU A 17 1.27 -17.28 20.55
CA GLU A 17 0.66 -16.39 19.55
C GLU A 17 0.35 -15.00 20.14
N VAL A 18 -0.27 -14.94 21.30
CA VAL A 18 -0.59 -13.68 22.00
C VAL A 18 0.66 -12.86 22.33
N GLN A 19 1.76 -13.50 22.76
CA GLN A 19 3.01 -12.82 23.02
C GLN A 19 3.64 -12.28 21.74
N ARG A 20 3.58 -13.05 20.67
CA ARG A 20 4.08 -12.65 19.34
C ARG A 20 3.32 -11.43 18.82
N ASP A 21 1.97 -11.47 18.88
CA ASP A 21 1.11 -10.36 18.46
C ASP A 21 1.39 -9.09 19.25
N SER A 22 1.53 -9.19 20.57
CA SER A 22 1.87 -8.06 21.43
C SER A 22 3.23 -7.44 21.10
N LEU A 23 4.24 -8.27 20.78
CA LEU A 23 5.56 -7.78 20.38
C LEU A 23 5.55 -7.15 18.98
N MET A 24 4.74 -7.70 18.06
CA MET A 24 4.54 -7.10 16.74
C MET A 24 3.86 -5.74 16.86
N GLU A 25 2.83 -5.60 17.70
CA GLU A 25 2.17 -4.31 17.96
C GLU A 25 3.15 -3.25 18.48
N VAL A 26 4.11 -3.63 19.36
CA VAL A 26 5.17 -2.73 19.82
C VAL A 26 6.09 -2.30 18.68
N LEU A 27 6.41 -3.21 17.74
CA LEU A 27 7.22 -2.87 16.55
C LEU A 27 6.47 -1.92 15.63
N ASP A 28 5.21 -2.20 15.32
CA ASP A 28 4.37 -1.37 14.46
C ASP A 28 4.23 0.06 15.03
N LYS A 29 4.08 0.16 16.37
CA LYS A 29 4.06 1.47 17.05
C LYS A 29 5.37 2.23 16.88
N LYS A 30 6.51 1.55 17.05
CA LYS A 30 7.85 2.17 16.86
C LYS A 30 8.07 2.60 15.41
N GLU A 31 7.60 1.82 14.45
CA GLU A 31 7.68 2.16 13.04
C GLU A 31 6.85 3.41 12.74
N THR A 32 5.62 3.46 13.25
CA THR A 32 4.73 4.62 13.12
C THR A 32 5.36 5.87 13.73
N GLU A 33 5.87 5.80 14.97
CA GLU A 33 6.56 6.91 15.64
C GLU A 33 7.80 7.36 14.84
N GLY A 34 8.55 6.43 14.25
CA GLY A 34 9.69 6.70 13.38
C GLY A 34 9.27 7.46 12.11
N MET A 35 8.21 7.01 11.44
CA MET A 35 7.68 7.66 10.25
C MET A 35 7.11 9.06 10.54
N ASP A 36 6.42 9.24 11.65
CA ASP A 36 5.92 10.54 12.10
C ASP A 36 7.08 11.53 12.35
N ARG A 37 8.17 11.05 12.91
CA ARG A 37 9.37 11.87 13.11
C ARG A 37 10.02 12.27 11.79
N ILE A 38 10.10 11.35 10.83
CA ILE A 38 10.60 11.65 9.48
C ILE A 38 9.69 12.70 8.82
N TYR A 39 8.37 12.54 8.91
CA TYR A 39 7.41 13.51 8.40
C TYR A 39 7.61 14.90 8.99
N GLN A 40 7.82 15.00 10.30
CA GLN A 40 8.11 16.28 10.96
C GLN A 40 9.40 16.92 10.41
N LEU A 41 10.49 16.13 10.31
CA LEU A 41 11.76 16.61 9.74
C LEU A 41 11.61 17.12 8.32
N VAL A 42 10.86 16.42 7.48
CA VAL A 42 10.54 16.85 6.12
C VAL A 42 9.76 18.16 6.16
N SER A 43 8.71 18.24 6.96
CA SER A 43 7.83 19.41 7.04
C SER A 43 8.56 20.67 7.49
N GLU A 44 9.45 20.54 8.49
CA GLU A 44 10.24 21.65 9.03
C GLU A 44 11.33 22.12 8.06
N ASN A 45 11.83 21.23 7.19
CA ASN A 45 12.97 21.49 6.30
C ASN A 45 12.61 21.53 4.81
N ILE A 46 11.34 21.53 4.46
CA ILE A 46 10.87 21.40 3.06
C ILE A 46 11.41 22.50 2.13
N ALA A 47 11.77 23.66 2.66
CA ALA A 47 12.38 24.75 1.89
C ALA A 47 13.85 24.52 1.54
N SER A 48 14.49 23.49 2.10
CA SER A 48 15.90 23.16 1.86
C SER A 48 16.07 21.97 0.92
N ALA A 49 17.25 21.84 0.32
CA ALA A 49 17.60 20.67 -0.50
C ALA A 49 17.50 19.35 0.30
N ALA A 50 17.88 19.36 1.58
CA ALA A 50 17.80 18.20 2.45
C ALA A 50 16.34 17.79 2.70
N GLY A 51 15.44 18.75 2.97
CA GLY A 51 14.02 18.46 3.18
C GLY A 51 13.35 17.93 1.91
N VAL A 52 13.67 18.48 0.74
CA VAL A 52 13.18 17.97 -0.55
C VAL A 52 13.70 16.57 -0.81
N HIS A 53 14.97 16.29 -0.54
CA HIS A 53 15.53 14.94 -0.70
C HIS A 53 14.86 13.93 0.22
N LEU A 54 14.64 14.28 1.51
CA LEU A 54 13.89 13.41 2.42
C LEU A 54 12.44 13.19 1.96
N LEU A 55 11.79 14.24 1.42
CA LEU A 55 10.44 14.09 0.86
C LEU A 55 10.42 13.10 -0.31
N THR A 56 11.39 13.16 -1.23
CA THR A 56 11.45 12.22 -2.36
C THR A 56 11.77 10.79 -1.93
N MET A 57 12.56 10.61 -0.87
CA MET A 57 12.88 9.29 -0.33
C MET A 57 11.71 8.61 0.39
N PHE A 58 10.95 9.36 1.18
CA PHE A 58 9.94 8.81 2.09
C PHE A 58 8.51 9.17 1.72
N GLY A 59 8.30 10.09 0.77
CA GLY A 59 6.99 10.62 0.44
C GLY A 59 5.98 9.56 -0.02
N SER A 60 6.42 8.53 -0.73
CA SER A 60 5.54 7.43 -1.14
C SER A 60 5.07 6.54 0.03
N SER A 61 5.72 6.63 1.19
CA SER A 61 5.35 5.90 2.41
C SER A 61 4.41 6.70 3.32
N PHE A 62 4.16 7.97 3.01
CA PHE A 62 3.20 8.78 3.74
C PHE A 62 1.83 8.73 3.06
N GLU A 63 0.78 9.00 3.84
CA GLU A 63 -0.56 9.20 3.31
C GLU A 63 -0.60 10.37 2.32
N VAL A 64 -1.36 10.23 1.22
CA VAL A 64 -1.46 11.24 0.15
C VAL A 64 -1.83 12.60 0.70
N GLU A 65 -2.73 12.65 1.67
CA GLU A 65 -3.21 13.86 2.33
C GLU A 65 -2.10 14.61 3.08
N LYS A 66 -1.06 13.87 3.54
CA LYS A 66 0.13 14.45 4.18
C LYS A 66 1.16 14.94 3.16
N VAL A 67 1.30 14.25 2.03
CA VAL A 67 2.33 14.55 1.02
C VAL A 67 1.93 15.72 0.14
N GLN A 68 0.68 15.80 -0.26
CA GLN A 68 0.21 16.83 -1.20
C GLN A 68 0.52 18.27 -0.73
N PRO A 69 0.27 18.67 0.54
CA PRO A 69 0.65 20.01 1.01
C PRO A 69 2.15 20.25 1.08
N LEU A 70 2.97 19.22 1.22
CA LEU A 70 4.43 19.33 1.20
C LEU A 70 4.95 19.56 -0.21
N LEU A 71 4.40 18.85 -1.20
CA LEU A 71 4.74 19.05 -2.61
C LEU A 71 4.44 20.48 -3.10
N GLU A 72 3.40 21.12 -2.58
CA GLU A 72 3.06 22.53 -2.88
C GLU A 72 4.09 23.50 -2.30
N LYS A 73 4.78 23.11 -1.23
CA LYS A 73 5.83 23.94 -0.57
C LYS A 73 7.24 23.70 -1.12
N VAL A 74 7.42 22.74 -2.04
CA VAL A 74 8.72 22.51 -2.67
C VAL A 74 9.17 23.76 -3.42
N PRO A 75 10.38 24.30 -3.16
CA PRO A 75 10.87 25.50 -3.83
C PRO A 75 10.97 25.30 -5.36
N ALA A 76 10.71 26.37 -6.11
CA ALA A 76 10.76 26.37 -7.59
C ALA A 76 12.09 25.86 -8.15
N ALA A 77 13.20 26.04 -7.42
CA ALA A 77 14.52 25.53 -7.78
C ALA A 77 14.55 23.99 -7.92
N PHE A 78 13.66 23.28 -7.22
CA PHE A 78 13.57 21.80 -7.26
C PHE A 78 12.38 21.29 -8.07
N ALA A 79 11.54 22.17 -8.64
CA ALA A 79 10.33 21.79 -9.36
C ALA A 79 10.60 20.88 -10.58
N ASN A 80 11.79 20.97 -11.17
CA ASN A 80 12.23 20.18 -12.32
C ASN A 80 13.02 18.93 -11.92
N ASN A 81 13.21 18.66 -10.63
CA ASN A 81 13.86 17.43 -10.16
C ASN A 81 12.97 16.21 -10.52
N GLU A 82 13.58 15.16 -11.09
CA GLU A 82 12.85 14.00 -11.60
C GLU A 82 12.16 13.21 -10.45
N ASP A 83 12.79 13.12 -9.27
CA ASP A 83 12.21 12.44 -8.12
C ASP A 83 10.99 13.19 -7.57
N VAL A 84 11.03 14.54 -7.61
CA VAL A 84 9.87 15.38 -7.24
C VAL A 84 8.71 15.20 -8.22
N LYS A 85 9.00 15.11 -9.52
CA LYS A 85 7.97 14.84 -10.55
C LYS A 85 7.38 13.45 -10.37
N ALA A 86 8.23 12.43 -10.18
CA ALA A 86 7.80 11.06 -9.95
C ALA A 86 6.90 10.94 -8.71
N LEU A 87 7.26 11.62 -7.62
CA LEU A 87 6.43 11.66 -6.42
C LEU A 87 5.08 12.35 -6.65
N LYS A 88 5.04 13.45 -7.42
CA LYS A 88 3.78 14.11 -7.81
C LYS A 88 2.87 13.16 -8.60
N GLU A 89 3.41 12.51 -9.63
CA GLU A 89 2.66 11.54 -10.44
C GLU A 89 2.15 10.37 -9.59
N HIS A 90 2.97 9.89 -8.66
CA HIS A 90 2.56 8.85 -7.71
C HIS A 90 1.36 9.31 -6.86
N VAL A 91 1.47 10.49 -6.22
CA VAL A 91 0.41 11.07 -5.39
C VAL A 91 -0.88 11.28 -6.19
N GLU A 92 -0.79 11.84 -7.40
CA GLU A 92 -1.94 12.03 -8.28
C GLU A 92 -2.60 10.70 -8.68
N THR A 93 -1.79 9.67 -8.88
CA THR A 93 -2.27 8.33 -9.27
C THR A 93 -2.99 7.66 -8.10
N VAL A 94 -2.39 7.66 -6.90
CA VAL A 94 -3.00 7.09 -5.69
C VAL A 94 -4.28 7.85 -5.31
N ALA A 95 -4.29 9.18 -5.45
CA ALA A 95 -5.47 9.99 -5.19
C ALA A 95 -6.70 9.62 -6.05
N LYS A 96 -6.49 9.06 -7.26
CA LYS A 96 -7.58 8.60 -8.13
C LYS A 96 -8.32 7.38 -7.58
N THR A 97 -7.66 6.58 -6.75
CA THR A 97 -8.18 5.34 -6.16
C THR A 97 -8.37 5.42 -4.65
N ALA A 98 -8.25 6.63 -4.06
CA ALA A 98 -8.46 6.86 -2.64
C ALA A 98 -9.86 6.43 -2.16
N VAL A 99 -10.00 6.17 -0.88
CA VAL A 99 -11.28 5.82 -0.24
C VAL A 99 -12.36 6.84 -0.60
N GLY A 100 -13.53 6.35 -0.98
CA GLY A 100 -14.66 7.18 -1.44
C GLY A 100 -14.62 7.58 -2.92
N LYS A 101 -13.55 7.25 -3.65
CA LYS A 101 -13.50 7.43 -5.12
C LYS A 101 -14.13 6.25 -5.83
N LYS A 102 -14.68 6.53 -7.02
CA LYS A 102 -15.13 5.46 -7.91
C LYS A 102 -13.91 4.70 -8.43
N PHE A 103 -14.00 3.37 -8.47
CA PHE A 103 -12.96 2.54 -9.07
C PHE A 103 -12.70 2.93 -10.54
N ILE A 104 -11.48 2.68 -10.99
CA ILE A 104 -11.10 2.84 -12.40
C ILE A 104 -11.39 1.53 -13.10
N ASP A 105 -12.29 1.56 -14.11
CA ASP A 105 -12.62 0.38 -14.89
C ASP A 105 -11.50 0.05 -15.88
N PHE A 106 -11.27 -1.23 -16.10
CA PHE A 106 -10.33 -1.73 -17.09
C PHE A 106 -10.80 -3.05 -17.69
N THR A 107 -10.24 -3.40 -18.84
CA THR A 107 -10.50 -4.68 -19.53
C THR A 107 -9.21 -5.47 -19.61
N LEU A 108 -9.23 -6.71 -19.14
CA LEU A 108 -8.12 -7.67 -19.25
C LEU A 108 -8.64 -8.99 -19.77
N ASN A 109 -7.74 -9.83 -20.27
CA ASN A 109 -8.10 -11.17 -20.72
C ASN A 109 -8.09 -12.16 -19.57
N THR A 110 -9.03 -13.10 -19.57
CA THR A 110 -8.94 -14.30 -18.73
C THR A 110 -7.79 -15.20 -19.17
N PRO A 111 -7.38 -16.22 -18.39
CA PRO A 111 -6.38 -17.19 -18.80
C PRO A 111 -6.71 -17.90 -20.14
N GLU A 112 -8.01 -17.99 -20.49
CA GLU A 112 -8.49 -18.55 -21.76
C GLU A 112 -8.50 -17.53 -22.91
N GLY A 113 -7.99 -16.30 -22.69
CA GLY A 113 -7.90 -15.25 -23.69
C GLY A 113 -9.19 -14.46 -23.93
N LYS A 114 -10.23 -14.63 -23.09
CA LYS A 114 -11.50 -13.91 -23.21
C LYS A 114 -11.42 -12.55 -22.54
N PRO A 115 -11.73 -11.42 -23.22
CA PRO A 115 -11.76 -10.10 -22.59
C PRO A 115 -12.92 -10.00 -21.61
N VAL A 116 -12.64 -9.45 -20.42
CA VAL A 116 -13.61 -9.18 -19.34
C VAL A 116 -13.33 -7.81 -18.73
N LYS A 117 -14.37 -7.15 -18.28
CA LYS A 117 -14.29 -5.84 -17.62
C LYS A 117 -14.38 -6.00 -16.09
N LEU A 118 -13.63 -5.20 -15.37
CA LEU A 118 -13.72 -5.15 -13.90
C LEU A 118 -15.15 -4.81 -13.45
N SER A 119 -15.81 -3.87 -14.13
CA SER A 119 -17.19 -3.46 -13.84
C SER A 119 -18.20 -4.60 -13.87
N ASP A 120 -18.00 -5.64 -14.70
CA ASP A 120 -18.90 -6.79 -14.78
C ASP A 120 -18.91 -7.59 -13.47
N PHE A 121 -17.75 -7.69 -12.81
CA PHE A 121 -17.61 -8.38 -11.52
C PHE A 121 -18.10 -7.51 -10.35
N ILE A 122 -17.82 -6.21 -10.39
CA ILE A 122 -18.23 -5.30 -9.32
C ILE A 122 -19.76 -5.18 -9.27
N ALA A 123 -20.43 -5.11 -10.42
CA ALA A 123 -21.89 -5.02 -10.51
C ALA A 123 -22.61 -6.25 -9.95
N ALA A 124 -21.95 -7.41 -9.92
CA ALA A 124 -22.52 -8.67 -9.45
C ALA A 124 -22.44 -8.85 -7.93
N ASN A 125 -21.72 -7.99 -7.20
CA ASN A 125 -21.41 -8.15 -5.79
C ASN A 125 -21.72 -6.89 -4.98
N ASN A 126 -21.98 -7.07 -3.67
CA ASN A 126 -22.11 -5.94 -2.73
C ASN A 126 -20.72 -5.37 -2.37
N TYR A 127 -19.72 -6.25 -2.29
CA TYR A 127 -18.31 -5.94 -2.04
C TYR A 127 -17.44 -6.80 -2.96
N THR A 128 -16.46 -6.19 -3.58
CA THR A 128 -15.48 -6.89 -4.43
C THR A 128 -14.07 -6.55 -3.98
N LEU A 129 -13.31 -7.57 -3.59
CA LEU A 129 -11.86 -7.46 -3.39
C LEU A 129 -11.18 -7.53 -4.77
N ILE A 130 -10.37 -6.54 -5.09
CA ILE A 130 -9.46 -6.59 -6.23
C ILE A 130 -8.08 -6.95 -5.67
N ASP A 131 -7.60 -8.14 -6.00
CA ASP A 131 -6.33 -8.67 -5.52
C ASP A 131 -5.29 -8.66 -6.65
N PHE A 132 -4.32 -7.75 -6.55
CA PHE A 132 -3.19 -7.67 -7.48
C PHE A 132 -2.08 -8.60 -7.00
N TRP A 133 -1.80 -9.65 -7.75
CA TRP A 133 -0.86 -10.69 -7.35
C TRP A 133 0.03 -11.13 -8.51
N ALA A 134 1.04 -11.93 -8.22
CA ALA A 134 1.86 -12.61 -9.23
C ALA A 134 2.34 -13.97 -8.71
N SER A 135 2.65 -14.89 -9.62
CA SER A 135 3.13 -16.24 -9.26
C SER A 135 4.49 -16.21 -8.55
N TRP A 136 5.32 -15.22 -8.85
CA TRP A 136 6.62 -14.97 -8.22
C TRP A 136 6.55 -14.16 -6.91
N CYS A 137 5.39 -13.60 -6.57
CA CYS A 137 5.18 -12.81 -5.34
C CYS A 137 4.99 -13.76 -4.13
N GLY A 138 6.05 -13.96 -3.37
CA GLY A 138 6.03 -14.83 -2.18
C GLY A 138 4.99 -14.40 -1.14
N PRO A 139 4.93 -13.12 -0.70
CA PRO A 139 3.90 -12.64 0.23
C PRO A 139 2.48 -12.84 -0.29
N CYS A 140 2.20 -12.57 -1.57
CA CYS A 140 0.88 -12.77 -2.18
C CYS A 140 0.44 -14.24 -2.06
N ARG A 141 1.35 -15.17 -2.33
CA ARG A 141 1.08 -16.62 -2.21
C ARG A 141 0.82 -17.08 -0.77
N MET A 142 1.49 -16.45 0.20
CA MET A 142 1.25 -16.74 1.62
C MET A 142 -0.11 -16.24 2.10
N GLU A 143 -0.63 -15.15 1.51
CA GLU A 143 -1.94 -14.61 1.83
C GLU A 143 -3.11 -15.37 1.16
N MET A 144 -2.83 -16.10 0.10
CA MET A 144 -3.87 -16.81 -0.69
C MET A 144 -4.80 -17.70 0.15
N PRO A 145 -4.34 -18.47 1.17
CA PRO A 145 -5.23 -19.26 2.02
C PRO A 145 -6.28 -18.40 2.76
N ASN A 146 -5.89 -17.20 3.23
CA ASN A 146 -6.79 -16.26 3.90
C ASN A 146 -7.82 -15.69 2.93
N VAL A 147 -7.38 -15.34 1.71
CA VAL A 147 -8.25 -14.86 0.63
C VAL A 147 -9.30 -15.91 0.28
N VAL A 148 -8.91 -17.18 0.13
CA VAL A 148 -9.81 -18.30 -0.15
C VAL A 148 -10.79 -18.54 1.02
N ALA A 149 -10.32 -18.50 2.26
CA ALA A 149 -11.16 -18.65 3.45
C ALA A 149 -12.19 -17.51 3.56
N ALA A 150 -11.78 -16.27 3.31
CA ALA A 150 -12.66 -15.11 3.29
C ALA A 150 -13.74 -15.25 2.21
N TYR A 151 -13.36 -15.67 1.00
CA TYR A 151 -14.34 -15.94 -0.07
C TYR A 151 -15.34 -17.01 0.33
N ALA A 152 -14.87 -18.14 0.81
CA ALA A 152 -15.75 -19.24 1.25
C ALA A 152 -16.76 -18.78 2.31
N LYS A 153 -16.34 -17.94 3.25
CA LYS A 153 -17.15 -17.42 4.36
C LYS A 153 -18.18 -16.37 3.92
N TYR A 154 -17.86 -15.53 2.96
CA TYR A 154 -18.63 -14.32 2.65
C TYR A 154 -19.30 -14.30 1.27
N LYS A 155 -18.99 -15.23 0.36
CA LYS A 155 -19.58 -15.28 -0.99
C LYS A 155 -21.11 -15.29 -0.98
N ALA A 156 -21.74 -16.01 -0.07
CA ALA A 156 -23.19 -16.06 0.06
C ALA A 156 -23.81 -14.72 0.55
N LYS A 157 -22.99 -13.80 1.05
CA LYS A 157 -23.38 -12.46 1.49
C LYS A 157 -23.10 -11.38 0.43
N GLY A 158 -22.78 -11.76 -0.81
CA GLY A 158 -22.50 -10.85 -1.90
C GLY A 158 -21.05 -10.34 -1.92
N PHE A 159 -20.10 -11.12 -1.41
CA PHE A 159 -18.67 -10.83 -1.52
C PHE A 159 -18.07 -11.54 -2.72
N GLY A 160 -17.42 -10.78 -3.60
CA GLY A 160 -16.67 -11.27 -4.75
C GLY A 160 -15.18 -10.99 -4.64
N ILE A 161 -14.38 -11.74 -5.39
CA ILE A 161 -12.93 -11.52 -5.51
C ILE A 161 -12.57 -11.55 -6.99
N VAL A 162 -11.74 -10.59 -7.42
CA VAL A 162 -11.14 -10.52 -8.74
C VAL A 162 -9.64 -10.52 -8.58
N GLY A 163 -8.98 -11.62 -8.94
CA GLY A 163 -7.52 -11.70 -9.00
C GLY A 163 -7.01 -11.08 -10.30
N VAL A 164 -6.09 -10.13 -10.20
CA VAL A 164 -5.41 -9.51 -11.33
C VAL A 164 -3.95 -9.96 -11.30
N SER A 165 -3.55 -10.81 -12.25
CA SER A 165 -2.17 -11.28 -12.33
C SER A 165 -1.28 -10.25 -13.03
N LEU A 166 -0.07 -10.10 -12.49
CA LEU A 166 1.02 -9.31 -13.08
C LEU A 166 2.04 -10.20 -13.81
N ASP A 167 1.71 -11.49 -14.03
CA ASP A 167 2.54 -12.44 -14.80
C ASP A 167 2.48 -12.15 -16.30
#